data_457302bd43c1f51c74306b5908a8f03c
#
_entry.id   457302bd43c1f51c74306b5908a8f03c
#
_cell.length_a   1.000
_cell.length_b   1.000
_cell.length_c   1.000
_cell.angle_alpha   90.00
_cell.angle_beta   90.00
_cell.angle_gamma   90.00
#
_symmetry.space_group_name_H-M   'P 1'
#
loop_
_entity.id
_entity.type
_entity.pdbx_description
1 polymer ?
#
loop_
_entity_poly.entity_id
_entity_poly.type
_entity_poly.pdbx_seq_one_letter_code
_entity_poly.pdbx_strand_id
1 'polypeptide(L)'
;MSELSPRQRALKEAFTEARGYWSPVWDQVLTLDPDFFEAYLNFSAVPWRHGVLEPKVREFIYIAIDASTTHLHAAGTRTHMRNALRLGAM
;
A
#
# COMPACT_ATOMS: atom_id res chain seq x y z
N MET A 1 9.64 2.49 22.34
CA MET A 1 9.54 2.29 20.89
C MET A 1 10.83 2.76 20.24
N SER A 2 11.45 1.91 19.48
CA SER A 2 12.71 2.25 18.84
C SER A 2 12.46 3.13 17.62
N GLU A 3 13.36 4.06 17.39
CA GLU A 3 13.30 4.89 16.20
C GLU A 3 13.69 4.06 14.98
N LEU A 4 13.11 4.43 13.86
CA LEU A 4 13.47 3.80 12.60
C LEU A 4 14.89 4.19 12.22
N SER A 5 15.65 3.24 11.66
CA SER A 5 16.96 3.53 11.10
C SER A 5 16.80 4.43 9.86
N PRO A 6 17.90 5.05 9.40
CA PRO A 6 17.82 5.83 8.16
C PRO A 6 17.29 5.02 6.98
N ARG A 7 17.69 3.74 6.87
CA ARG A 7 17.19 2.87 5.81
C ARG A 7 15.70 2.62 5.94
N GLN A 8 15.23 2.36 7.17
CA GLN A 8 13.80 2.12 7.42
C GLN A 8 12.97 3.35 7.11
N ARG A 9 13.45 4.53 7.50
CA ARG A 9 12.75 5.77 7.17
C ARG A 9 12.67 5.99 5.66
N ALA A 10 13.77 5.73 4.95
CA ALA A 10 13.79 5.87 3.50
C ALA A 10 12.81 4.91 2.83
N LEU A 11 12.71 3.68 3.32
CA LEU A 11 11.78 2.69 2.79
C LEU A 11 10.33 3.11 3.04
N LYS A 12 10.03 3.64 4.22
CA LYS A 12 8.69 4.13 4.54
C LYS A 12 8.30 5.30 3.62
N GLU A 13 9.22 6.23 3.41
CA GLU A 13 8.98 7.35 2.53
C GLU A 13 8.77 6.90 1.09
N ALA A 14 9.58 5.93 0.63
CA ALA A 14 9.46 5.41 -0.72
C ALA A 14 8.11 4.73 -0.95
N PHE A 15 7.65 3.97 0.05
CA PHE A 15 6.34 3.33 -0.03
C PHE A 15 5.23 4.38 -0.10
N THR A 16 5.27 5.35 0.79
CA THR A 16 4.26 6.40 0.86
C THR A 16 4.22 7.21 -0.43
N GLU A 17 5.38 7.54 -0.96
CA GLU A 17 5.47 8.28 -2.21
C GLU A 17 4.93 7.47 -3.38
N ALA A 18 5.30 6.20 -3.47
CA ALA A 18 4.89 5.35 -4.58
C ALA A 18 3.40 5.03 -4.54
N ARG A 19 2.84 4.79 -3.36
CA ARG A 19 1.48 4.30 -3.22
C ARG A 19 0.48 5.36 -2.74
N GLY A 20 0.97 6.49 -2.25
CA GLY A 20 0.11 7.60 -1.86
C GLY A 20 -0.55 7.44 -0.49
N TYR A 21 -0.15 6.45 0.28
CA TYR A 21 -0.69 6.23 1.63
C TYR A 21 0.25 5.36 2.44
N TRP A 22 0.02 5.31 3.74
CA TRP A 22 0.72 4.40 4.65
C TRP A 22 -0.31 3.70 5.52
N SER A 23 -0.10 2.42 5.78
CA SER A 23 -0.95 1.66 6.69
C SER A 23 -0.13 1.21 7.90
N PRO A 24 -0.65 1.39 9.13
CA PRO A 24 0.09 1.01 10.33
C PRO A 24 0.53 -0.46 10.37
N VAL A 25 -0.16 -1.35 9.66
CA VAL A 25 0.23 -2.76 9.63
C VAL A 25 1.64 -2.95 9.10
N TRP A 26 2.11 -2.05 8.24
CA TRP A 26 3.44 -2.14 7.66
C TRP A 26 4.54 -1.71 8.62
N ASP A 27 4.21 -1.01 9.71
CA ASP A 27 5.22 -0.61 10.70
C ASP A 27 5.93 -1.83 11.27
N GLN A 28 5.17 -2.91 11.55
CA GLN A 28 5.76 -4.12 12.10
C GLN A 28 6.69 -4.81 11.10
N VAL A 29 6.24 -4.94 9.87
CA VAL A 29 7.06 -5.58 8.83
C VAL A 29 8.35 -4.79 8.61
N LEU A 30 8.22 -3.48 8.49
CA LEU A 30 9.37 -2.59 8.28
C LEU A 30 10.37 -2.70 9.43
N THR A 31 9.89 -2.77 10.66
CA THR A 31 10.74 -2.82 11.84
C THR A 31 11.43 -4.17 11.99
N LEU A 32 10.69 -5.26 11.76
CA LEU A 32 11.20 -6.60 12.00
C LEU A 32 12.04 -7.13 10.83
N ASP A 33 11.71 -6.76 9.62
CA ASP A 33 12.39 -7.31 8.44
C ASP A 33 12.40 -6.29 7.29
N PRO A 34 13.31 -5.29 7.37
CA PRO A 34 13.38 -4.29 6.31
C PRO A 34 13.73 -4.85 4.94
N ASP A 35 14.47 -5.97 4.88
CA ASP A 35 14.79 -6.61 3.60
C ASP A 35 13.52 -7.14 2.95
N PHE A 36 12.68 -7.81 3.72
CA PHE A 36 11.42 -8.32 3.21
C PHE A 36 10.51 -7.16 2.79
N PHE A 37 10.46 -6.11 3.60
CA PHE A 37 9.65 -4.93 3.27
C PHE A 37 10.10 -4.31 1.95
N GLU A 38 11.40 -4.18 1.74
CA GLU A 38 11.93 -3.60 0.50
C GLU A 38 11.55 -4.44 -0.71
N ALA A 39 11.68 -5.77 -0.60
CA ALA A 39 11.30 -6.66 -1.69
C ALA A 39 9.80 -6.55 -2.00
N TYR A 40 8.98 -6.47 -0.94
CA TYR A 40 7.54 -6.31 -1.12
C TYR A 40 7.21 -4.96 -1.75
N LEU A 41 7.85 -3.89 -1.29
CA LEU A 41 7.65 -2.56 -1.86
C LEU A 41 7.94 -2.55 -3.36
N ASN A 42 9.08 -3.12 -3.74
CA ASN A 42 9.47 -3.13 -5.16
C ASN A 42 8.49 -3.91 -6.01
N PHE A 43 8.01 -5.03 -5.50
CA PHE A 43 7.02 -5.84 -6.19
C PHE A 43 5.66 -5.14 -6.24
N SER A 44 5.16 -4.70 -5.09
CA SER A 44 3.80 -4.21 -4.98
C SER A 44 3.60 -2.82 -5.57
N ALA A 45 4.68 -2.05 -5.71
CA ALA A 45 4.60 -0.71 -6.26
C ALA A 45 4.58 -0.69 -7.80
N VAL A 46 4.83 -1.84 -8.44
CA VAL A 46 4.87 -1.89 -9.90
C VAL A 46 3.61 -1.33 -10.55
N PRO A 47 2.38 -1.66 -10.09
CA PRO A 47 1.18 -1.08 -10.70
C PRO A 47 1.11 0.45 -10.59
N TRP A 48 1.76 1.03 -9.60
CA TRP A 48 1.78 2.49 -9.43
C TRP A 48 2.86 3.15 -10.27
N ARG A 49 4.00 2.47 -10.45
CA ARG A 49 5.15 3.04 -11.16
C ARG A 49 5.09 2.76 -12.66
N HIS A 50 4.60 1.58 -13.04
CA HIS A 50 4.64 1.12 -14.42
C HIS A 50 3.30 0.51 -14.87
N GLY A 51 2.23 0.76 -14.13
CA GLY A 51 0.97 0.12 -14.37
C GLY A 51 0.29 0.57 -15.66
N VAL A 52 -0.44 -0.35 -16.27
CA VAL A 52 -1.22 -0.08 -17.49
C VAL A 52 -2.67 0.24 -17.17
N LEU A 53 -3.10 0.06 -15.91
CA LEU A 53 -4.48 0.32 -15.50
C LEU A 53 -4.61 1.75 -15.03
N GLU A 54 -5.76 2.37 -15.29
CA GLU A 54 -6.06 3.65 -14.70
C GLU A 54 -6.01 3.56 -13.18
N PRO A 55 -5.53 4.61 -12.49
CA PRO A 55 -5.48 4.59 -11.02
C PRO A 55 -6.80 4.24 -10.35
N LYS A 56 -7.92 4.73 -10.87
CA LYS A 56 -9.24 4.43 -10.31
C LYS A 56 -9.57 2.93 -10.43
N VAL A 57 -9.26 2.32 -11.58
CA VAL A 57 -9.50 0.90 -11.80
C VAL A 57 -8.64 0.07 -10.87
N ARG A 58 -7.39 0.46 -10.67
CA ARG A 58 -6.49 -0.21 -9.74
C ARG A 58 -7.09 -0.23 -8.33
N GLU A 59 -7.67 0.89 -7.87
CA GLU A 59 -8.28 0.94 -6.55
C GLU A 59 -9.51 0.05 -6.47
N PHE A 60 -10.29 -0.07 -7.55
CA PHE A 60 -11.43 -0.99 -7.57
C PHE A 60 -10.98 -2.44 -7.39
N ILE A 61 -9.87 -2.82 -8.00
CA ILE A 61 -9.32 -4.16 -7.85
C ILE A 61 -8.90 -4.41 -6.40
N TYR A 62 -8.24 -3.43 -5.77
CA TYR A 62 -7.85 -3.56 -4.35
C TYR A 62 -9.07 -3.67 -3.44
N ILE A 63 -10.12 -2.90 -3.71
CA ILE A 63 -11.37 -3.01 -2.95
C ILE A 63 -11.93 -4.43 -3.05
N ALA A 64 -11.98 -4.97 -4.26
CA ALA A 64 -12.51 -6.32 -4.47
C ALA A 64 -11.70 -7.37 -3.72
N ILE A 65 -10.37 -7.26 -3.75
CA ILE A 65 -9.50 -8.19 -3.04
C ILE A 65 -9.71 -8.08 -1.53
N ASP A 66 -9.68 -6.86 -1.01
CA ASP A 66 -9.76 -6.64 0.44
C ASP A 66 -11.12 -6.98 1.02
N ALA A 67 -12.17 -6.87 0.22
CA ALA A 67 -13.52 -7.19 0.66
C ALA A 67 -13.92 -8.64 0.41
N SER A 68 -13.04 -9.43 -0.19
CA SER A 68 -13.36 -10.83 -0.51
C SER A 68 -13.50 -11.66 0.77
N THR A 69 -14.28 -12.75 0.68
CA THR A 69 -14.51 -13.63 1.81
C THR A 69 -13.26 -14.33 2.28
N THR A 70 -12.27 -14.47 1.42
CA THR A 70 -11.01 -15.12 1.77
C THR A 70 -10.01 -14.15 2.40
N HIS A 71 -10.22 -12.86 2.26
CA HIS A 71 -9.27 -11.85 2.74
C HIS A 71 -9.87 -10.95 3.82
N LEU A 72 -11.06 -10.39 3.59
CA LEU A 72 -11.83 -9.60 4.55
C LEU A 72 -11.01 -8.52 5.26
N HIS A 73 -10.24 -7.76 4.49
CA HIS A 73 -9.38 -6.72 5.05
C HIS A 73 -10.14 -5.37 5.06
N ALA A 74 -10.92 -5.15 6.12
CA ALA A 74 -11.79 -3.98 6.20
C ALA A 74 -11.04 -2.65 6.13
N ALA A 75 -9.90 -2.55 6.82
CA ALA A 75 -9.12 -1.32 6.82
C ALA A 75 -8.59 -1.00 5.42
N GLY A 76 -8.11 -2.02 4.70
CA GLY A 76 -7.65 -1.85 3.32
C GLY A 76 -8.80 -1.48 2.40
N THR A 77 -9.96 -2.12 2.58
CA THR A 77 -11.16 -1.79 1.80
C THR A 77 -11.50 -0.31 1.94
N ARG A 78 -11.53 0.20 3.17
CA ARG A 78 -11.83 1.63 3.41
C ARG A 78 -10.79 2.53 2.76
N THR A 79 -9.52 2.16 2.86
CA THR A 79 -8.43 2.94 2.26
C THR A 79 -8.60 3.04 0.76
N HIS A 80 -8.87 1.92 0.11
CA HIS A 80 -8.97 1.91 -1.36
C HIS A 80 -10.27 2.54 -1.84
N MET A 81 -11.35 2.43 -1.07
CA MET A 81 -12.60 3.16 -1.38
C MET A 81 -12.36 4.66 -1.33
N ARG A 82 -11.65 5.15 -0.31
CA ARG A 82 -11.31 6.56 -0.19
C ARG A 82 -10.46 7.02 -1.35
N ASN A 83 -9.46 6.20 -1.72
CA ASN A 83 -8.58 6.51 -2.86
C ASN A 83 -9.37 6.54 -4.17
N ALA A 84 -10.30 5.60 -4.36
CA ALA A 84 -11.12 5.55 -5.56
C ALA A 84 -11.97 6.81 -5.69
N LEU A 85 -12.57 7.26 -4.59
CA LEU A 85 -13.37 8.49 -4.60
C LEU A 85 -12.50 9.69 -4.97
N ARG A 86 -11.29 9.78 -4.43
CA ARG A 86 -10.36 10.85 -4.75
C ARG A 86 -9.97 10.83 -6.23
N LEU A 87 -9.97 9.65 -6.86
CA LEU A 87 -9.60 9.48 -8.26
C LEU A 87 -10.80 9.56 -9.21
N GLY A 88 -11.95 9.98 -8.71
CA GLY A 88 -13.11 10.29 -9.52
C GLY A 88 -14.20 9.23 -9.57
N ALA A 89 -14.16 8.22 -8.73
CA ALA A 89 -15.26 7.27 -8.64
C ALA A 89 -16.48 7.94 -8.03
N MET A 90 -17.64 7.55 -8.48
CA MET A 90 -18.89 8.11 -8.01
C MET A 90 -19.64 7.13 -7.13
#